data_03f078752a685689fbdb9d36003459bd
#
_entry.id   03f078752a685689fbdb9d36003459bd
#
_cell.length_a   1.000
_cell.length_b   1.000
_cell.length_c   1.000
_cell.angle_alpha   90.00
_cell.angle_beta   90.00
_cell.angle_gamma   90.00
#
_symmetry.space_group_name_H-M   'P 1'
#
loop_
_entity.id
_entity.type
_entity.pdbx_description
1 polymer ?
#
loop_
_entity_poly.entity_id
_entity_poly.type
_entity_poly.pdbx_seq_one_letter_code
_entity_poly.pdbx_strand_id
1 'polypeptide(L)' 'MNRLKWALDVKCIRQKTCAAFLGVSEKTLYNKMTGTNEFTYSEVKRLKELLPEFDIGYLLDN' A
#
# COMPACT_ATOMS: atom_id res chain seq x y z
N MET A 1 1.32 -3.76 -13.99
CA MET A 1 0.34 -2.90 -13.31
C MET A 1 0.37 -3.17 -11.82
N ASN A 2 0.34 -2.12 -11.01
CA ASN A 2 0.42 -2.27 -9.56
C ASN A 2 -1.00 -2.24 -8.96
N ARG A 3 -1.41 -3.35 -8.35
CA ARG A 3 -2.76 -3.48 -7.80
C ARG A 3 -3.00 -2.55 -6.62
N LEU A 4 -1.98 -2.36 -5.78
CA LEU A 4 -2.12 -1.44 -4.65
C LEU A 4 -2.30 0.00 -5.14
N LYS A 5 -1.53 0.41 -6.14
CA LYS A 5 -1.70 1.75 -6.71
C LYS A 5 -3.11 1.93 -7.27
N TRP A 6 -3.62 0.90 -7.95
CA TRP A 6 -4.99 0.94 -8.47
C TRP A 6 -6.01 1.13 -7.35
N ALA A 7 -5.86 0.39 -6.24
CA ALA A 7 -6.79 0.51 -5.12
C ALA A 7 -6.75 1.90 -4.50
N LEU A 8 -5.55 2.46 -4.35
CA LEU A 8 -5.39 3.83 -3.83
C LEU A 8 -6.05 4.83 -4.76
N ASP A 9 -5.88 4.67 -6.07
CA ASP A 9 -6.49 5.56 -7.04
C ASP A 9 -8.03 5.47 -6.99
N VAL A 10 -8.57 4.27 -6.85
CA VAL A 10 -10.02 4.07 -6.73
C VAL A 10 -10.57 4.80 -5.51
N LYS A 11 -9.83 4.80 -4.41
CA LYS A 11 -10.24 5.46 -3.17
C LYS A 11 -9.82 6.93 -3.13
N CYS A 12 -9.18 7.43 -4.18
CA CYS A 12 -8.67 8.80 -4.22
C CYS A 12 -7.67 9.09 -3.10
N ILE A 13 -6.86 8.09 -2.75
CA ILE A 13 -5.84 8.23 -1.70
C ILE A 13 -4.49 8.42 -2.38
N ARG A 14 -3.80 9.50 -2.05
CA ARG A 14 -2.47 9.77 -2.60
C ARG A 14 -1.44 8.86 -1.98
N GLN A 15 -0.41 8.52 -2.73
CA GLN A 15 0.68 7.69 -2.21
C GLN A 15 1.34 8.35 -1.00
N LYS A 16 1.46 9.67 -0.99
CA LYS A 16 2.00 10.41 0.15
C LYS A 16 1.17 10.16 1.41
N THR A 17 -0.15 10.21 1.28
CA THR A 17 -1.07 9.96 2.40
C THR A 17 -0.94 8.52 2.89
N CYS A 18 -0.89 7.58 1.95
CA CYS A 18 -0.71 6.17 2.30
C CYS A 18 0.60 5.94 3.03
N ALA A 19 1.70 6.52 2.53
CA ALA A 19 3.01 6.39 3.17
C ALA A 19 2.99 6.92 4.60
N ALA A 20 2.38 8.10 4.79
CA ALA A 20 2.26 8.68 6.13
C ALA A 20 1.47 7.77 7.06
N PHE A 21 0.40 7.17 6.56
CA PHE A 21 -0.42 6.25 7.36
C PHE A 21 0.37 5.00 7.76
N LEU A 22 1.26 4.53 6.90
CA LEU A 22 2.12 3.37 7.19
C LEU A 22 3.35 3.75 8.00
N GLY A 23 3.64 5.04 8.16
CA GLY A 23 4.81 5.50 8.90
C GLY A 23 6.11 5.39 8.11
N VAL A 24 6.05 5.47 6.78
CA VAL A 24 7.23 5.39 5.92
C VAL A 24 7.24 6.57 4.95
N SER A 25 8.39 6.81 4.30
CA SER A 25 8.49 7.84 3.27
C SER A 25 7.81 7.38 1.98
N GLU A 26 7.48 8.34 1.10
CA GLU A 26 6.94 8.01 -0.21
C GLU A 26 7.87 7.09 -1.01
N LYS A 27 9.18 7.36 -0.94
CA LYS A 27 10.15 6.54 -1.66
C LYS A 27 10.16 5.12 -1.12
N THR A 28 10.10 4.96 0.21
CA THR A 28 10.04 3.64 0.82
C THR A 28 8.77 2.90 0.39
N LEU A 29 7.64 3.60 0.38
CA LEU A 29 6.40 3.00 -0.09
C LEU A 29 6.52 2.56 -1.55
N TYR A 30 7.07 3.42 -2.40
CA TYR A 30 7.26 3.10 -3.81
C TYR A 30 8.10 1.83 -3.97
N ASN A 31 9.20 1.73 -3.22
CA ASN A 31 10.07 0.55 -3.28
C ASN A 31 9.35 -0.72 -2.86
N LYS A 32 8.46 -0.62 -1.87
CA LYS A 32 7.66 -1.76 -1.43
C LYS A 32 6.60 -2.12 -2.47
N MET A 33 6.00 -1.13 -3.10
CA MET A 33 4.98 -1.35 -4.13
C MET A 33 5.56 -2.02 -5.37
N THR A 34 6.82 -1.71 -5.71
CA THR A 34 7.46 -2.26 -6.89
C THR A 34 8.17 -3.59 -6.62
N GLY A 35 8.16 -4.06 -5.37
CA GLY A 35 8.75 -5.34 -5.02
C GLY A 35 10.22 -5.29 -4.63
N THR A 36 10.83 -4.09 -4.59
CA THR A 36 12.21 -3.94 -4.16
C THR A 36 12.36 -4.32 -2.69
N ASN A 37 11.39 -3.94 -1.87
CA ASN A 37 11.32 -4.30 -0.46
C ASN A 37 9.95 -4.91 -0.18
N GLU A 38 9.86 -5.74 0.85
CA GLU A 38 8.61 -6.36 1.24
C GLU A 38 7.89 -5.52 2.29
N PHE A 39 6.55 -5.62 2.33
CA PHE A 39 5.77 -5.00 3.38
C PHE A 39 5.92 -5.80 4.67
N THR A 40 6.06 -5.08 5.79
CA THR A 40 6.09 -5.73 7.10
C THR A 40 4.66 -6.10 7.52
N TYR A 41 4.56 -6.99 8.52
CA TYR A 41 3.26 -7.39 9.04
C TYR A 41 2.46 -6.19 9.55
N SER A 42 3.10 -5.28 10.28
CA SER A 42 2.40 -4.11 10.80
C SER A 42 1.94 -3.17 9.70
N GLU A 43 2.70 -3.07 8.61
CA GLU A 43 2.29 -2.28 7.44
C GLU A 43 1.10 -2.91 6.75
N VAL A 44 1.08 -4.24 6.62
CA VAL A 44 -0.06 -4.95 6.05
C VAL A 44 -1.32 -4.70 6.89
N LYS A 45 -1.20 -4.73 8.22
CA LYS A 45 -2.33 -4.44 9.09
C LYS A 45 -2.87 -3.03 8.87
N ARG A 46 -1.98 -2.05 8.71
CA ARG A 46 -2.40 -0.67 8.44
C ARG A 46 -3.05 -0.54 7.08
N LEU A 47 -2.56 -1.24 6.07
CA LEU A 47 -3.20 -1.25 4.76
C LEU A 47 -4.63 -1.80 4.84
N LYS A 48 -4.85 -2.83 5.65
CA LYS A 48 -6.20 -3.37 5.86
C LYS A 48 -7.13 -2.34 6.48
N GLU A 49 -6.62 -1.52 7.37
CA GLU A 49 -7.41 -0.44 7.98
C GLU A 49 -7.70 0.66 6.96
N LEU A 50 -6.75 0.97 6.09
CA LEU A 50 -6.90 2.03 5.09
C LEU A 50 -7.81 1.60 3.95
N LEU A 51 -7.75 0.33 3.56
CA LEU A 51 -8.46 -0.21 2.41
C LEU A 51 -9.32 -1.42 2.82
N PRO A 52 -10.30 -1.21 3.71
CA PRO A 52 -11.07 -2.34 4.25
C PRO A 52 -11.93 -3.07 3.21
N GLU A 53 -12.26 -2.40 2.09
CA GLU A 53 -13.07 -3.00 1.04
C GLU A 53 -12.26 -3.93 0.13
N PHE A 54 -10.95 -3.92 0.23
CA PHE A 54 -10.07 -4.67 -0.66
C PHE A 54 -9.43 -5.85 0.07
N ASP A 55 -9.16 -6.90 -0.69
CA ASP A 55 -8.35 -8.02 -0.20
C ASP A 55 -6.88 -7.62 -0.33
N ILE A 56 -6.25 -7.32 0.79
CA ILE A 56 -4.86 -6.85 0.80
C ILE A 56 -3.91 -7.93 0.24
N GLY A 57 -4.19 -9.20 0.52
CA GLY A 57 -3.39 -10.28 -0.06
C GLY A 57 -3.39 -10.22 -1.57
N TYR A 58 -4.56 -9.98 -2.17
CA TYR A 58 -4.67 -9.83 -3.63
C TYR A 58 -3.89 -8.60 -4.11
N LEU A 59 -3.99 -7.48 -3.39
CA LEU A 59 -3.33 -6.24 -3.81
C LEU A 59 -1.81 -6.34 -3.77
N LEU A 60 -1.26 -7.13 -2.86
CA LEU A 60 0.19 -7.28 -2.70
C LEU A 60 0.77 -8.45 -3.50
N ASP A 61 -0.09 -9.26 -4.09
CA ASP A 61 0.33 -10.40 -4.92
C ASP A 61 0.45 -9.94 -6.36
N ASN A 62 1.67 -9.71 -6.80
CA ASN A 62 1.94 -9.27 -8.16
C ASN A 62 2.34 -10.42 -9.06
#